data_3e28a0772ae6a03032442ccae20c4dfd
#
_entry.id   3e28a0772ae6a03032442ccae20c4dfd
#
_cell.length_a   1.000
_cell.length_b   1.000
_cell.length_c   1.000
_cell.angle_alpha   90.00
_cell.angle_beta   90.00
_cell.angle_gamma   90.00
#
_symmetry.space_group_name_H-M   'P 1'
#
loop_
_entity.id
_entity.type
_entity.pdbx_description
1 polymer ?
#
loop_
_entity_poly.entity_id
_entity_poly.type
_entity_poly.pdbx_seq_one_letter_code
_entity_poly.pdbx_strand_id
1 'polypeptide(L)'
;MKFDVIGLDSPCVDLAVNVRCFPKPNGAERIQNLSWQGGGKVASGMVAAARLGLCCGIMGNVGDDKYGTFCLRDFQDHGIDTEQMCVRKNRTTNFDIVISDEGFYGTKFCFFIQEMQNV
;
A
#
# COMPACT_ATOMS: atom_id res chain seq x y z
N MET A 1 -9.49 24.36 0.33
CA MET A 1 -8.11 24.09 0.78
C MET A 1 -7.17 24.21 -0.40
N LYS A 2 -6.05 24.82 -0.23
CA LYS A 2 -5.03 24.95 -1.27
C LYS A 2 -3.96 23.89 -1.05
N PHE A 3 -3.73 23.04 -2.06
CA PHE A 3 -2.72 21.99 -2.00
C PHE A 3 -1.42 22.43 -2.65
N ASP A 4 -0.31 22.01 -2.06
CA ASP A 4 1.00 22.14 -2.68
C ASP A 4 1.20 21.03 -3.72
N VAL A 5 0.69 19.82 -3.42
CA VAL A 5 0.83 18.64 -4.27
C VAL A 5 -0.45 17.83 -4.20
N ILE A 6 -0.88 17.34 -5.37
CA ILE A 6 -1.97 16.37 -5.48
C ILE A 6 -1.44 15.14 -6.21
N GLY A 7 -1.59 13.97 -5.60
CA GLY A 7 -1.20 12.70 -6.20
C GLY A 7 -2.39 11.93 -6.76
N LEU A 8 -2.18 11.21 -7.86
CA LEU A 8 -3.14 10.25 -8.40
C LEU A 8 -2.55 8.86 -8.26
N ASP A 9 -3.24 8.00 -7.53
CA ASP A 9 -2.78 6.63 -7.32
C ASP A 9 -3.95 5.72 -6.92
N SER A 10 -3.83 4.45 -7.26
CA SER A 10 -4.58 3.38 -6.60
C SER A 10 -3.60 2.69 -5.66
N PRO A 11 -3.56 3.12 -4.40
CA PRO A 11 -2.56 2.64 -3.47
C PRO A 11 -2.73 1.15 -3.17
N CYS A 12 -1.69 0.57 -2.64
CA CYS A 12 -1.71 -0.83 -2.20
C CYS A 12 -1.26 -0.96 -0.76
N VAL A 13 -1.49 -2.12 -0.19
CA VAL A 13 -0.95 -2.51 1.10
C VAL A 13 0.11 -3.57 0.86
N ASP A 14 1.28 -3.36 1.44
CA ASP A 14 2.37 -4.34 1.38
C ASP A 14 2.35 -5.17 2.66
N LEU A 15 2.18 -6.48 2.50
CA LEU A 15 2.39 -7.44 3.56
C LEU A 15 3.85 -7.89 3.48
N ALA A 16 4.68 -7.41 4.39
CA ALA A 16 6.08 -7.75 4.44
C ALA A 16 6.28 -8.96 5.37
N VAL A 17 6.85 -10.01 4.81
CA VAL A 17 7.09 -11.29 5.48
C VAL A 17 8.58 -11.57 5.49
N ASN A 18 9.14 -11.82 6.67
CA ASN A 18 10.53 -12.21 6.80
C ASN A 18 10.62 -13.68 7.18
N VAL A 19 11.43 -14.42 6.47
CA VAL A 19 11.72 -15.83 6.72
C VAL A 19 13.23 -16.05 6.77
N ARG A 20 13.68 -17.15 7.37
CA ARG A 20 15.10 -17.50 7.39
C ARG A 20 15.59 -17.85 6.00
N CYS A 21 14.81 -18.64 5.29
CA CYS A 21 15.10 -19.02 3.91
C CYS A 21 13.78 -19.32 3.20
N PHE A 22 13.75 -19.21 1.88
CA PHE A 22 12.58 -19.60 1.10
C PHE A 22 12.34 -21.09 1.21
N PRO A 23 11.09 -21.53 1.41
CA PRO A 23 10.78 -22.95 1.45
C PRO A 23 10.96 -23.57 0.05
N LYS A 24 11.35 -24.85 0.03
CA LYS A 24 11.34 -25.65 -1.19
C LYS A 24 9.91 -25.94 -1.62
N PRO A 25 9.67 -26.26 -2.90
CA PRO A 25 8.34 -26.71 -3.34
C PRO A 25 7.78 -27.80 -2.41
N ASN A 26 6.51 -27.69 -2.07
CA ASN A 26 5.81 -28.55 -1.10
C ASN A 26 6.38 -28.52 0.32
N GLY A 27 7.28 -27.58 0.60
CA GLY A 27 7.83 -27.36 1.93
C GLY A 27 7.10 -26.30 2.72
N ALA A 28 7.64 -25.99 3.89
CA ALA A 28 7.14 -24.94 4.76
C ALA A 28 8.31 -24.24 5.45
N GLU A 29 8.12 -22.97 5.75
CA GLU A 29 9.07 -22.19 6.52
C GLU A 29 8.32 -21.31 7.50
N ARG A 30 8.91 -21.09 8.67
CA ARG A 30 8.28 -20.25 9.69
C ARG A 30 8.48 -18.77 9.36
N ILE A 31 7.42 -18.01 9.48
CA ILE A 31 7.48 -16.55 9.40
C ILE A 31 8.14 -16.02 10.68
N GLN A 32 9.23 -15.29 10.54
CA GLN A 32 9.95 -14.69 11.66
C GLN A 32 9.38 -13.33 12.04
N ASN A 33 8.94 -12.57 11.03
CA ASN A 33 8.37 -11.25 11.24
C ASN A 33 7.34 -10.93 10.15
N LEU A 34 6.33 -10.17 10.54
CA LEU A 34 5.21 -9.82 9.67
C LEU A 34 4.84 -8.37 9.93
N SER A 35 4.71 -7.58 8.88
CA SER A 35 4.23 -6.21 9.01
C SER A 35 3.36 -5.81 7.82
N TRP A 36 2.43 -4.89 8.08
CA TRP A 36 1.60 -4.27 7.07
C TRP A 36 2.09 -2.84 6.85
N GLN A 37 2.30 -2.47 5.60
CA GLN A 37 2.81 -1.15 5.24
C GLN A 37 2.00 -0.59 4.07
N GLY A 38 1.80 0.72 4.06
CA GLY A 38 1.25 1.40 2.91
C GLY A 38 2.23 1.36 1.75
N GLY A 39 1.72 1.11 0.55
CA GLY A 39 2.51 1.02 -0.67
C GLY A 39 1.89 1.82 -1.80
N GLY A 40 2.57 1.78 -2.94
CA GLY A 40 2.25 2.55 -4.12
C GLY A 40 3.28 3.65 -4.35
N LYS A 41 3.69 3.82 -5.59
CA LYS A 41 4.76 4.77 -5.94
C LYS A 41 4.38 6.21 -5.59
N VAL A 42 3.20 6.63 -6.01
CA VAL A 42 2.71 7.98 -5.75
C VAL A 42 2.34 8.12 -4.27
N ALA A 43 1.67 7.13 -3.70
CA ALA A 43 1.29 7.13 -2.29
C ALA A 43 2.50 7.33 -1.39
N SER A 44 3.58 6.59 -1.61
CA SER A 44 4.84 6.75 -0.86
C SER A 44 5.44 8.14 -1.03
N GLY A 45 5.40 8.68 -2.25
CA GLY A 45 5.87 10.05 -2.52
C GLY A 45 5.05 11.10 -1.80
N MET A 46 3.72 10.90 -1.73
CA MET A 46 2.83 11.83 -1.01
C MET A 46 3.10 11.83 0.49
N VAL A 47 3.34 10.65 1.07
CA VAL A 47 3.74 10.55 2.49
C VAL A 47 5.04 11.29 2.75
N ALA A 48 6.03 11.11 1.87
CA ALA A 48 7.30 11.82 1.97
C ALA A 48 7.11 13.35 1.88
N ALA A 49 6.31 13.81 0.93
CA ALA A 49 6.01 15.24 0.77
C ALA A 49 5.30 15.81 2.01
N ALA A 50 4.33 15.08 2.57
CA ALA A 50 3.62 15.49 3.77
C ALA A 50 4.57 15.59 4.98
N ARG A 51 5.48 14.63 5.12
CA ARG A 51 6.51 14.68 6.18
C ARG A 51 7.46 15.86 6.05
N LEU A 52 7.65 16.36 4.84
CA LEU A 52 8.45 17.56 4.58
C LEU A 52 7.67 18.86 4.81
N GLY A 53 6.42 18.77 5.23
CA GLY A 53 5.61 19.92 5.58
C GLY A 53 4.72 20.46 4.45
N LEU A 54 4.64 19.77 3.33
CA LEU A 54 3.76 20.18 2.22
C LEU A 54 2.30 19.81 2.49
N CYS A 55 1.40 20.64 1.98
CA CYS A 55 -0.04 20.36 2.02
C CYS A 55 -0.40 19.44 0.85
N CYS A 56 -0.77 18.22 1.16
CA CYS A 56 -0.97 17.16 0.17
C CYS A 56 -2.38 16.64 0.13
N GLY A 57 -2.88 16.34 -1.08
CA GLY A 57 -4.11 15.62 -1.32
C GLY A 57 -3.84 14.41 -2.20
N ILE A 58 -4.70 13.40 -2.13
CA ILE A 58 -4.59 12.22 -2.97
C ILE A 58 -5.94 11.88 -3.58
N MET A 59 -5.92 11.45 -4.84
CA MET A 59 -7.08 11.01 -5.61
C MET A 59 -6.81 9.59 -6.10
N GLY A 60 -7.81 8.75 -6.07
CA GLY A 60 -7.69 7.39 -6.58
C GLY A 60 -8.76 6.48 -6.02
N ASN A 61 -8.50 5.18 -6.09
CA ASN A 61 -9.48 4.17 -5.71
C ASN A 61 -8.90 3.20 -4.68
N VAL A 62 -9.75 2.83 -3.73
CA VAL A 62 -9.52 1.68 -2.83
C VAL A 62 -10.78 0.84 -2.80
N GLY A 63 -10.67 -0.40 -2.37
CA GLY A 63 -11.83 -1.25 -2.13
C GLY A 63 -12.49 -0.95 -0.78
N ASP A 64 -13.66 -1.52 -0.57
CA ASP A 64 -14.43 -1.40 0.67
C ASP A 64 -14.00 -2.46 1.71
N ASP A 65 -12.78 -2.91 1.64
CA ASP A 65 -12.20 -3.92 2.51
C ASP A 65 -11.28 -3.31 3.59
N LYS A 66 -10.72 -4.17 4.44
CA LYS A 66 -9.80 -3.75 5.50
C LYS A 66 -8.53 -3.09 4.96
N TYR A 67 -8.10 -3.48 3.76
CA TYR A 67 -6.91 -2.92 3.11
C TYR A 67 -7.17 -1.48 2.65
N GLY A 68 -8.36 -1.24 2.11
CA GLY A 68 -8.79 0.12 1.76
C GLY A 68 -8.86 1.04 2.97
N THR A 69 -9.42 0.54 4.06
CA THR A 69 -9.46 1.27 5.34
C THR A 69 -8.05 1.57 5.84
N PHE A 70 -7.15 0.60 5.73
CA PHE A 70 -5.74 0.79 6.12
C PHE A 70 -5.08 1.91 5.31
N CYS A 71 -5.25 1.90 3.98
CA CYS A 71 -4.69 2.94 3.11
C CYS A 71 -5.19 4.33 3.48
N LEU A 72 -6.51 4.48 3.66
CA LEU A 72 -7.10 5.78 4.01
C LEU A 72 -6.61 6.29 5.35
N ARG A 73 -6.54 5.43 6.36
CA ARG A 73 -6.01 5.81 7.67
C ARG A 73 -4.55 6.21 7.63
N ASP A 74 -3.75 5.48 6.87
CA ASP A 74 -2.32 5.80 6.72
C ASP A 74 -2.13 7.20 6.14
N PHE A 75 -2.90 7.55 5.10
CA PHE A 75 -2.87 8.91 4.56
C PHE A 75 -3.33 9.94 5.58
N GLN A 76 -4.43 9.69 6.26
CA GLN A 76 -4.99 10.62 7.26
C GLN A 76 -4.03 10.82 8.44
N ASP A 77 -3.35 9.77 8.88
CA ASP A 77 -2.36 9.85 9.95
C ASP A 77 -1.15 10.71 9.57
N HIS A 78 -0.89 10.85 8.27
CA HIS A 78 0.15 11.74 7.75
C HIS A 78 -0.39 13.12 7.35
N GLY A 79 -1.65 13.41 7.65
CA GLY A 79 -2.27 14.70 7.33
C GLY A 79 -2.58 14.91 5.85
N ILE A 80 -2.62 13.85 5.06
CA ILE A 80 -2.96 13.90 3.63
C ILE A 80 -4.47 13.90 3.49
N ASP A 81 -5.00 14.82 2.68
CA ASP A 81 -6.42 14.92 2.39
C ASP A 81 -6.87 13.76 1.50
N THR A 82 -7.92 13.06 1.93
CA THR A 82 -8.47 11.88 1.25
C THR A 82 -9.88 12.08 0.70
N GLU A 83 -10.39 13.31 0.67
CA GLU A 83 -11.77 13.58 0.22
C GLU A 83 -12.04 13.14 -1.21
N GLN A 84 -11.01 13.12 -2.05
CA GLN A 84 -11.11 12.72 -3.45
C GLN A 84 -10.80 11.23 -3.69
N MET A 85 -10.59 10.46 -2.63
CA MET A 85 -10.47 9.01 -2.75
C MET A 85 -11.85 8.38 -2.90
N CYS A 86 -11.96 7.45 -3.84
CA CYS A 86 -13.19 6.68 -4.08
C CYS A 86 -13.07 5.31 -3.44
N VAL A 87 -14.07 4.96 -2.62
CA VAL A 87 -14.18 3.61 -2.07
C VAL A 87 -15.11 2.80 -2.97
N ARG A 88 -14.57 1.79 -3.63
CA ARG A 88 -15.31 0.96 -4.58
C ARG A 88 -15.98 -0.21 -3.86
N LYS A 89 -17.28 -0.32 -4.00
CA LYS A 89 -18.07 -1.41 -3.40
C LYS A 89 -17.70 -2.76 -4.00
N ASN A 90 -17.61 -3.77 -3.14
CA ASN A 90 -17.34 -5.16 -3.52
C ASN A 90 -16.06 -5.31 -4.33
N ARG A 91 -15.06 -4.49 -4.04
CA ARG A 91 -13.74 -4.57 -4.67
C ARG A 91 -12.67 -4.80 -3.61
N THR A 92 -11.65 -5.53 -3.98
CA THR A 92 -10.47 -5.72 -3.16
C THR A 92 -9.45 -4.65 -3.49
N THR A 93 -8.92 -3.98 -2.48
CA THR A 93 -7.81 -3.04 -2.64
C THR A 93 -6.57 -3.79 -3.14
N ASN A 94 -5.76 -3.15 -3.96
CA ASN A 94 -4.49 -3.71 -4.40
C ASN A 94 -3.62 -4.05 -3.19
N PHE A 95 -2.95 -5.17 -3.24
CA PHE A 95 -2.01 -5.56 -2.18
C PHE A 95 -0.84 -6.36 -2.74
N ASP A 96 0.24 -6.36 -2.00
CA ASP A 96 1.44 -7.13 -2.31
C ASP A 96 1.80 -8.00 -1.12
N ILE A 97 2.36 -9.16 -1.40
CA ILE A 97 3.06 -9.96 -0.42
C ILE A 97 4.53 -9.92 -0.78
N VAL A 98 5.35 -9.39 0.11
CA VAL A 98 6.80 -9.29 -0.09
C VAL A 98 7.47 -10.22 0.90
N ILE A 99 8.16 -11.23 0.40
CA ILE A 99 8.86 -12.21 1.21
C ILE A 99 10.35 -11.96 1.09
N SER A 100 11.01 -11.74 2.21
CA SER A 100 12.46 -11.51 2.27
C SER A 100 13.12 -12.56 3.16
N ASP A 101 14.30 -13.03 2.77
CA ASP A 101 15.09 -13.98 3.56
C ASP A 101 16.28 -13.28 4.24
N GLU A 102 17.05 -14.04 5.00
CA GLU A 102 18.24 -13.53 5.72
C GLU A 102 19.36 -13.08 4.78
N GLY A 103 19.36 -13.54 3.54
CA GLY A 103 20.30 -13.10 2.52
C GLY A 103 19.91 -11.79 1.85
N PHE A 104 18.85 -11.14 2.32
CA PHE A 104 18.30 -9.91 1.77
C PHE A 104 17.74 -10.06 0.36
N TYR A 105 17.46 -11.28 -0.06
CA TYR A 105 16.73 -11.54 -1.30
C TYR A 105 15.23 -11.42 -1.03
N GLY A 106 14.53 -10.71 -1.91
CA GLY A 106 13.11 -10.52 -1.82
C GLY A 106 12.37 -11.04 -3.04
N THR A 107 11.21 -11.62 -2.81
CA THR A 107 10.27 -12.03 -3.87
C THR A 107 8.92 -11.43 -3.57
N LYS A 108 8.25 -10.94 -4.60
CA LYS A 108 7.02 -10.18 -4.46
C LYS A 108 5.89 -10.83 -5.25
N PHE A 109 4.75 -11.00 -4.60
CA PHE A 109 3.49 -11.35 -5.24
C PHE A 109 2.58 -10.14 -5.23
N CYS A 110 2.06 -9.75 -6.39
CA CYS A 110 1.24 -8.55 -6.54
C CYS A 110 -0.18 -8.93 -6.92
N PHE A 111 -1.14 -8.31 -6.27
CA PHE A 111 -2.55 -8.39 -6.63
C PHE A 111 -3.02 -7.00 -7.05
N PHE A 112 -3.28 -6.83 -8.34
CA PHE A 112 -3.79 -5.59 -8.90
C PHE A 112 -5.08 -5.84 -9.65
N ILE A 113 -6.06 -4.99 -9.40
CA ILE A 113 -7.31 -5.00 -10.14
C ILE A 113 -7.26 -3.81 -11.10
N GLN A 114 -7.34 -4.09 -12.39
CA GLN A 114 -7.23 -3.05 -13.42
C GLN A 114 -8.27 -1.94 -13.24
N GLU A 115 -9.47 -2.28 -12.84
CA GLU A 115 -10.54 -1.31 -12.59
C GLU A 115 -10.18 -0.30 -11.52
N MET A 116 -9.31 -0.67 -10.58
CA MET A 116 -8.83 0.23 -9.53
C MET A 116 -7.82 1.25 -10.03
N GLN A 117 -7.26 1.04 -11.22
CA GLN A 117 -6.32 1.97 -11.84
C GLN A 117 -7.03 3.12 -12.55
N ASN A 118 -8.32 3.01 -12.79
CA ASN A 118 -9.11 4.03 -13.45
C ASN A 118 -9.63 5.03 -12.43
N VAL A 119 -9.11 6.20 -12.49
CA VAL A 119 -9.46 7.30 -11.59
C VAL A 119 -10.50 8.21 -12.22
#